data_8f12ae7b3aa2e9b1286a3f50d7c48aff
#
_entry.id   8f12ae7b3aa2e9b1286a3f50d7c48aff
#
_cell.length_a   1.000
_cell.length_b   1.000
_cell.length_c   1.000
_cell.angle_alpha   90.00
_cell.angle_beta   90.00
_cell.angle_gamma   90.00
#
_symmetry.space_group_name_H-M   'P 1'
#
loop_
_entity.id
_entity.type
_entity.pdbx_description
1 polymer ?
#
loop_
_entity_poly.entity_id
_entity_poly.type
_entity_poly.pdbx_seq_one_letter_code
_entity_poly.pdbx_strand_id
1 'polypeptide(L)'
;MTGPLRLLLVDDDVLVRSGLRVLLESEPDLTVVGDAGTGREALEVAAGTDPDVVVMDVRMPDMDGIAATAALVARDPDRPRVLVLTTFEDDDYLYRALRAGASGFALKRSSPEELAHAIRVVASGTSLVLPDLTRRLIAVRAVRTRPWGSAALPELTAREADVLRQLASGLSNNEIAARLDLSRETVKSHVSSVLIKLGARDRTQAVIAAYESGFLEPAPEP
;
A
#
# COMPACT_ATOMS: atom_id res chain seq x y z
N MET A 1 -13.54 12.74 -7.62
CA MET A 1 -13.56 11.78 -8.75
C MET A 1 -15.03 11.44 -8.96
N THR A 2 -15.56 11.68 -10.15
CA THR A 2 -16.99 11.60 -10.45
C THR A 2 -17.40 10.36 -11.25
N GLY A 3 -16.52 9.41 -11.44
CA GLY A 3 -16.76 8.15 -12.14
C GLY A 3 -16.41 6.93 -11.30
N PRO A 4 -16.75 5.71 -11.78
CA PRO A 4 -16.37 4.46 -11.12
C PRO A 4 -14.86 4.30 -11.07
N LEU A 5 -14.34 3.65 -10.02
CA LEU A 5 -12.93 3.30 -9.87
C LEU A 5 -12.55 2.25 -10.93
N ARG A 6 -11.48 2.49 -11.66
CA ARG A 6 -10.98 1.65 -12.75
C ARG A 6 -9.99 0.62 -12.20
N LEU A 7 -10.31 -0.66 -12.34
CA LEU A 7 -9.54 -1.76 -11.78
C LEU A 7 -8.84 -2.58 -12.86
N LEU A 8 -7.58 -2.92 -12.62
CA LEU A 8 -6.86 -3.96 -13.34
C LEU A 8 -6.70 -5.17 -12.43
N LEU A 9 -7.16 -6.35 -12.88
CA LEU A 9 -7.02 -7.61 -12.14
C LEU A 9 -5.82 -8.39 -12.66
N VAL A 10 -4.94 -8.80 -11.76
CA VAL A 10 -3.71 -9.52 -12.13
C VAL A 10 -3.56 -10.76 -11.26
N ASP A 11 -3.68 -11.94 -11.87
CA ASP A 11 -3.57 -13.24 -11.22
C ASP A 11 -3.28 -14.28 -12.31
N ASP A 12 -2.47 -15.29 -12.06
CA ASP A 12 -2.18 -16.33 -13.08
C ASP A 12 -3.35 -17.32 -13.27
N ASP A 13 -4.21 -17.47 -12.27
CA ASP A 13 -5.41 -18.30 -12.36
C ASP A 13 -6.59 -17.56 -13.04
N VAL A 14 -6.96 -18.03 -14.21
CA VAL A 14 -8.06 -17.46 -15.00
C VAL A 14 -9.41 -17.56 -14.30
N LEU A 15 -9.62 -18.58 -13.46
CA LEU A 15 -10.88 -18.75 -12.73
C LEU A 15 -10.97 -17.73 -11.59
N VAL A 16 -9.86 -17.48 -10.91
CA VAL A 16 -9.77 -16.43 -9.87
C VAL A 16 -10.06 -15.07 -10.49
N ARG A 17 -9.41 -14.72 -11.62
CA ARG A 17 -9.67 -13.44 -12.31
C ARG A 17 -11.13 -13.29 -12.71
N SER A 18 -11.72 -14.34 -13.31
CA SER A 18 -13.12 -14.32 -13.74
C SER A 18 -14.08 -14.17 -12.55
N GLY A 19 -13.81 -14.88 -11.44
CA GLY A 19 -14.59 -14.76 -10.22
C GLY A 19 -14.50 -13.36 -9.61
N LEU A 20 -13.30 -12.81 -9.48
CA LEU A 20 -13.08 -11.45 -8.97
C LEU A 20 -13.77 -10.40 -9.84
N ARG A 21 -13.74 -10.54 -11.17
CA ARG A 21 -14.44 -9.64 -12.09
C ARG A 21 -15.93 -9.61 -11.78
N VAL A 22 -16.60 -10.76 -11.71
CA VAL A 22 -18.04 -10.84 -11.43
C VAL A 22 -18.38 -10.20 -10.07
N LEU A 23 -17.58 -10.49 -9.06
CA LEU A 23 -17.78 -9.96 -7.71
C LEU A 23 -17.60 -8.44 -7.65
N LEU A 24 -16.54 -7.93 -8.25
CA LEU A 24 -16.22 -6.50 -8.17
C LEU A 24 -17.11 -5.65 -9.09
N GLU A 25 -17.52 -6.16 -10.25
CA GLU A 25 -18.46 -5.48 -11.14
C GLU A 25 -19.92 -5.48 -10.61
N SER A 26 -20.22 -6.26 -9.55
CA SER A 26 -21.50 -6.12 -8.85
C SER A 26 -21.59 -4.83 -8.01
N GLU A 27 -20.45 -4.19 -7.72
CA GLU A 27 -20.37 -2.92 -7.03
C GLU A 27 -20.51 -1.76 -8.04
N PRO A 28 -21.49 -0.84 -7.88
CA PRO A 28 -21.80 0.17 -8.89
C PRO A 28 -20.71 1.22 -9.09
N ASP A 29 -19.80 1.35 -8.16
CA ASP A 29 -18.68 2.31 -8.17
C ASP A 29 -17.33 1.69 -8.57
N LEU A 30 -17.31 0.38 -8.96
CA LEU A 30 -16.12 -0.31 -9.43
C LEU A 30 -16.30 -0.77 -10.88
N THR A 31 -15.24 -0.68 -11.68
CA THR A 31 -15.23 -1.14 -13.08
C THR A 31 -13.91 -1.81 -13.40
N VAL A 32 -13.94 -3.06 -13.87
CA VAL A 32 -12.74 -3.77 -14.33
C VAL A 32 -12.41 -3.37 -15.76
N VAL A 33 -11.31 -2.65 -15.95
CA VAL A 33 -10.88 -2.12 -17.25
C VAL A 33 -9.90 -3.02 -17.99
N GLY A 34 -9.39 -4.04 -17.32
CA GLY A 34 -8.49 -5.04 -17.92
C GLY A 34 -8.19 -6.17 -16.94
N ASP A 35 -7.58 -7.22 -17.46
CA ASP A 35 -7.01 -8.31 -16.68
C ASP A 35 -5.69 -8.80 -17.31
N ALA A 36 -4.83 -9.42 -16.50
CA ALA A 36 -3.54 -9.95 -16.90
C ALA A 36 -3.20 -11.23 -16.13
N GLY A 37 -2.51 -12.17 -16.79
CA GLY A 37 -2.07 -13.43 -16.18
C GLY A 37 -0.62 -13.41 -15.69
N THR A 38 0.15 -12.36 -16.00
CA THR A 38 1.54 -12.21 -15.60
C THR A 38 1.86 -10.76 -15.26
N GLY A 39 2.94 -10.54 -14.50
CA GLY A 39 3.38 -9.18 -14.19
C GLY A 39 3.75 -8.38 -15.44
N ARG A 40 4.32 -9.03 -16.47
CA ARG A 40 4.68 -8.36 -17.74
C ARG A 40 3.43 -7.87 -18.47
N GLU A 41 2.44 -8.73 -18.62
CA GLU A 41 1.15 -8.37 -19.22
C GLU A 41 0.46 -7.25 -18.44
N ALA A 42 0.54 -7.28 -17.09
CA ALA A 42 0.00 -6.23 -16.24
C ALA A 42 0.58 -4.84 -16.57
N LEU A 43 1.89 -4.74 -16.84
CA LEU A 43 2.53 -3.48 -17.23
C LEU A 43 2.01 -2.95 -18.58
N GLU A 44 1.80 -3.84 -19.54
CA GLU A 44 1.28 -3.51 -20.89
C GLU A 44 -0.19 -3.06 -20.79
N VAL A 45 -1.03 -3.82 -20.09
CA VAL A 45 -2.45 -3.50 -19.92
C VAL A 45 -2.62 -2.21 -19.11
N ALA A 46 -1.85 -2.01 -18.05
CA ALA A 46 -1.90 -0.77 -17.26
C ALA A 46 -1.56 0.46 -18.11
N ALA A 47 -0.60 0.33 -19.05
CA ALA A 47 -0.24 1.41 -19.95
C ALA A 47 -1.36 1.84 -20.91
N GLY A 48 -2.19 0.90 -21.31
CA GLY A 48 -3.29 1.14 -22.27
C GLY A 48 -4.62 1.50 -21.62
N THR A 49 -4.80 1.12 -20.35
CA THR A 49 -6.10 1.26 -19.66
C THR A 49 -6.12 2.31 -18.55
N ASP A 50 -4.97 2.84 -18.12
CA ASP A 50 -4.85 3.84 -17.04
C ASP A 50 -5.77 3.50 -15.84
N PRO A 51 -5.50 2.38 -15.11
CA PRO A 51 -6.32 1.97 -13.97
C PRO A 51 -6.04 2.87 -12.74
N ASP A 52 -7.04 3.04 -11.88
CA ASP A 52 -6.88 3.68 -10.58
C ASP A 52 -6.21 2.74 -9.58
N VAL A 53 -6.62 1.46 -9.59
CA VAL A 53 -6.10 0.42 -8.70
C VAL A 53 -5.78 -0.84 -9.49
N VAL A 54 -4.62 -1.43 -9.20
CA VAL A 54 -4.25 -2.78 -9.65
C VAL A 54 -4.43 -3.73 -8.47
N VAL A 55 -5.27 -4.74 -8.63
CA VAL A 55 -5.39 -5.87 -7.71
C VAL A 55 -4.41 -6.94 -8.19
N MET A 56 -3.32 -7.13 -7.47
CA MET A 56 -2.12 -7.84 -7.92
C MET A 56 -1.86 -9.09 -7.09
N ASP A 57 -1.89 -10.27 -7.71
CA ASP A 57 -1.37 -11.48 -7.05
C ASP A 57 0.14 -11.40 -6.89
N VAL A 58 0.65 -11.99 -5.82
CA VAL A 58 2.09 -12.02 -5.51
C VAL A 58 2.81 -13.02 -6.40
N ARG A 59 2.25 -14.22 -6.54
CA ARG A 59 2.94 -15.35 -7.19
C ARG A 59 2.42 -15.65 -8.58
N MET A 60 3.18 -15.22 -9.57
CA MET A 60 2.87 -15.44 -10.97
C MET A 60 4.12 -15.87 -11.73
N PRO A 61 3.98 -16.60 -12.87
CA PRO A 61 5.10 -16.96 -13.72
C PRO A 61 5.72 -15.72 -14.39
N ASP A 62 6.95 -15.85 -14.88
CA ASP A 62 7.77 -14.88 -15.59
C ASP A 62 8.16 -13.67 -14.73
N MET A 63 7.22 -12.83 -14.39
CA MET A 63 7.37 -11.67 -13.52
C MET A 63 6.39 -11.77 -12.37
N ASP A 64 6.90 -11.88 -11.14
CA ASP A 64 6.08 -11.91 -9.95
C ASP A 64 5.40 -10.55 -9.67
N GLY A 65 4.36 -10.56 -8.84
CA GLY A 65 3.61 -9.35 -8.53
C GLY A 65 4.43 -8.30 -7.76
N ILE A 66 5.49 -8.69 -7.07
CA ILE A 66 6.39 -7.76 -6.37
C ILE A 66 7.21 -6.98 -7.39
N ALA A 67 7.80 -7.68 -8.37
CA ALA A 67 8.56 -7.05 -9.44
C ALA A 67 7.66 -6.16 -10.33
N ALA A 68 6.43 -6.63 -10.64
CA ALA A 68 5.45 -5.85 -11.38
C ALA A 68 5.04 -4.58 -10.60
N THR A 69 4.81 -4.69 -9.29
CA THR A 69 4.51 -3.54 -8.43
C THR A 69 5.64 -2.51 -8.46
N ALA A 70 6.89 -2.95 -8.29
CA ALA A 70 8.04 -2.04 -8.36
C ALA A 70 8.13 -1.32 -9.71
N ALA A 71 7.88 -2.02 -10.82
CA ALA A 71 7.92 -1.45 -12.17
C ALA A 71 6.77 -0.45 -12.41
N LEU A 72 5.55 -0.73 -11.95
CA LEU A 72 4.42 0.20 -12.01
C LEU A 72 4.71 1.48 -11.24
N VAL A 73 5.21 1.36 -10.01
CA VAL A 73 5.54 2.50 -9.15
C VAL A 73 6.71 3.31 -9.69
N ALA A 74 7.72 2.66 -10.28
CA ALA A 74 8.86 3.37 -10.88
C ALA A 74 8.44 4.20 -12.11
N ARG A 75 7.39 3.77 -12.83
CA ARG A 75 6.86 4.47 -13.99
C ARG A 75 6.06 5.71 -13.59
N ASP A 76 5.19 5.57 -12.62
CA ASP A 76 4.39 6.65 -12.05
C ASP A 76 4.18 6.38 -10.54
N PRO A 77 4.79 7.19 -9.65
CA PRO A 77 4.65 7.02 -8.20
C PRO A 77 3.22 7.28 -7.69
N ASP A 78 2.40 8.01 -8.42
CA ASP A 78 1.07 8.40 -7.96
C ASP A 78 -0.01 7.43 -8.46
N ARG A 79 0.17 6.82 -9.64
CA ARG A 79 -0.80 5.91 -10.27
C ARG A 79 -0.15 4.79 -11.08
N PRO A 80 -0.77 3.59 -11.12
CA PRO A 80 -1.91 3.15 -10.29
C PRO A 80 -1.49 2.86 -8.85
N ARG A 81 -2.46 2.84 -7.94
CA ARG A 81 -2.27 2.26 -6.60
C ARG A 81 -2.28 0.74 -6.72
N VAL A 82 -1.46 0.07 -5.94
CA VAL A 82 -1.39 -1.40 -5.98
C VAL A 82 -1.91 -1.99 -4.68
N LEU A 83 -2.97 -2.79 -4.78
CA LEU A 83 -3.48 -3.65 -3.71
C LEU A 83 -3.01 -5.08 -3.97
N VAL A 84 -2.12 -5.57 -3.13
CA VAL A 84 -1.62 -6.95 -3.26
C VAL A 84 -2.65 -7.93 -2.73
N LEU A 85 -2.95 -8.97 -3.50
CA LEU A 85 -3.84 -10.05 -3.14
C LEU A 85 -3.01 -11.33 -2.91
N THR A 86 -3.16 -11.97 -1.75
CA THR A 86 -2.36 -13.16 -1.41
C THR A 86 -3.17 -14.22 -0.68
N THR A 87 -2.77 -15.49 -0.83
CA THR A 87 -3.37 -16.61 -0.09
C THR A 87 -2.77 -16.79 1.29
N PHE A 88 -1.55 -16.29 1.53
CA PHE A 88 -0.79 -16.55 2.74
C PHE A 88 -0.38 -15.27 3.46
N GLU A 89 -0.38 -15.34 4.78
CA GLU A 89 0.23 -14.37 5.67
C GLU A 89 1.75 -14.62 5.80
N ASP A 90 2.46 -14.74 4.67
CA ASP A 90 3.93 -14.83 4.69
C ASP A 90 4.48 -13.42 4.84
N ASP A 91 4.97 -13.13 6.02
CA ASP A 91 5.49 -11.84 6.42
C ASP A 91 6.60 -11.34 5.47
N ASP A 92 7.41 -12.25 4.88
CA ASP A 92 8.49 -11.88 3.96
C ASP A 92 7.96 -11.34 2.63
N TYR A 93 6.99 -12.01 2.03
CA TYR A 93 6.36 -11.57 0.79
C TYR A 93 5.61 -10.26 0.99
N LEU A 94 4.92 -10.14 2.09
CA LEU A 94 4.15 -8.96 2.44
C LEU A 94 5.05 -7.73 2.60
N TYR A 95 6.13 -7.87 3.37
CA TYR A 95 7.12 -6.80 3.53
C TYR A 95 7.76 -6.40 2.20
N ARG A 96 8.15 -7.37 1.37
CA ARG A 96 8.73 -7.11 0.04
C ARG A 96 7.75 -6.39 -0.88
N ALA A 97 6.47 -6.76 -0.87
CA ALA A 97 5.43 -6.10 -1.64
C ALA A 97 5.24 -4.64 -1.20
N LEU A 98 5.19 -4.40 0.11
CA LEU A 98 5.11 -3.03 0.65
C LEU A 98 6.35 -2.21 0.28
N ARG A 99 7.56 -2.77 0.39
CA ARG A 99 8.79 -2.11 -0.06
C ARG A 99 8.81 -1.80 -1.56
N ALA A 100 8.22 -2.67 -2.37
CA ALA A 100 8.07 -2.44 -3.81
C ALA A 100 7.09 -1.30 -4.14
N GLY A 101 6.36 -0.79 -3.14
CA GLY A 101 5.44 0.32 -3.28
C GLY A 101 3.96 -0.09 -3.27
N ALA A 102 3.60 -1.30 -2.84
CA ALA A 102 2.20 -1.64 -2.64
C ALA A 102 1.55 -0.70 -1.62
N SER A 103 0.35 -0.23 -1.92
CA SER A 103 -0.43 0.69 -1.06
C SER A 103 -1.25 -0.05 -0.01
N GLY A 104 -1.38 -1.37 -0.15
CA GLY A 104 -2.08 -2.24 0.78
C GLY A 104 -2.05 -3.68 0.34
N PHE A 105 -2.64 -4.54 1.15
CA PHE A 105 -2.84 -5.95 0.82
C PHE A 105 -4.21 -6.43 1.30
N ALA A 106 -4.70 -7.51 0.68
CA ALA A 106 -5.88 -8.25 1.08
C ALA A 106 -5.62 -9.75 0.94
N LEU A 107 -6.38 -10.57 1.63
CA LEU A 107 -6.30 -12.02 1.51
C LEU A 107 -7.26 -12.50 0.41
N LYS A 108 -6.85 -13.49 -0.40
CA LYS A 108 -7.74 -14.11 -1.40
C LYS A 108 -8.99 -14.75 -0.79
N ARG A 109 -8.98 -15.02 0.53
CA ARG A 109 -10.13 -15.52 1.30
C ARG A 109 -11.04 -14.41 1.87
N SER A 110 -10.69 -13.13 1.68
CA SER A 110 -11.53 -12.01 2.13
C SER A 110 -12.89 -12.05 1.44
N SER A 111 -13.93 -11.59 2.15
CA SER A 111 -15.25 -11.47 1.52
C SER A 111 -15.23 -10.44 0.39
N PRO A 112 -16.16 -10.53 -0.57
CA PRO A 112 -16.28 -9.53 -1.63
C PRO A 112 -16.39 -8.09 -1.10
N GLU A 113 -17.13 -7.90 -0.01
CA GLU A 113 -17.34 -6.60 0.65
C GLU A 113 -16.04 -6.07 1.26
N GLU A 114 -15.25 -6.95 1.91
CA GLU A 114 -13.94 -6.60 2.47
C GLU A 114 -12.96 -6.20 1.36
N LEU A 115 -12.95 -6.93 0.24
CA LEU A 115 -12.09 -6.63 -0.90
C LEU A 115 -12.48 -5.30 -1.57
N ALA A 116 -13.78 -5.09 -1.80
CA ALA A 116 -14.27 -3.82 -2.36
C ALA A 116 -13.94 -2.64 -1.43
N HIS A 117 -14.09 -2.82 -0.11
CA HIS A 117 -13.69 -1.82 0.87
C HIS A 117 -12.17 -1.53 0.80
N ALA A 118 -11.34 -2.57 0.73
CA ALA A 118 -9.89 -2.44 0.61
C ALA A 118 -9.49 -1.63 -0.65
N ILE A 119 -10.11 -1.92 -1.79
CA ILE A 119 -9.91 -1.19 -3.04
C ILE A 119 -10.23 0.29 -2.89
N ARG A 120 -11.38 0.64 -2.28
CA ARG A 120 -11.80 2.03 -2.05
C ARG A 120 -10.82 2.78 -1.14
N VAL A 121 -10.36 2.12 -0.08
CA VAL A 121 -9.38 2.71 0.85
C VAL A 121 -8.07 2.99 0.14
N VAL A 122 -7.54 2.03 -0.61
CA VAL A 122 -6.30 2.19 -1.38
C VAL A 122 -6.45 3.30 -2.44
N ALA A 123 -7.56 3.33 -3.18
CA ALA A 123 -7.85 4.35 -4.19
C ALA A 123 -7.90 5.76 -3.62
N SER A 124 -8.37 5.92 -2.38
CA SER A 124 -8.41 7.22 -1.70
C SER A 124 -7.03 7.76 -1.29
N GLY A 125 -5.95 7.00 -1.52
CA GLY A 125 -4.61 7.32 -1.03
C GLY A 125 -4.42 7.06 0.46
N THR A 126 -5.42 6.49 1.12
CA THR A 126 -5.32 6.00 2.48
C THR A 126 -4.72 4.59 2.42
N SER A 127 -3.68 4.35 3.18
CA SER A 127 -3.07 3.01 3.22
C SER A 127 -3.93 2.02 3.99
N LEU A 128 -4.12 0.83 3.43
CA LEU A 128 -4.84 -0.29 4.06
C LEU A 128 -3.87 -1.26 4.76
N VAL A 129 -2.83 -0.77 5.37
CA VAL A 129 -1.97 -1.66 6.16
C VAL A 129 -2.33 -1.48 7.63
N LEU A 130 -2.78 -2.57 8.26
CA LEU A 130 -3.02 -2.61 9.70
C LEU A 130 -1.72 -2.25 10.42
N PRO A 131 -1.74 -1.28 11.35
CA PRO A 131 -0.53 -0.76 12.00
C PRO A 131 0.26 -1.84 12.73
N ASP A 132 -0.45 -2.76 13.38
CA ASP A 132 0.16 -3.87 14.12
C ASP A 132 0.87 -4.85 13.18
N LEU A 133 0.30 -5.09 12.01
CA LEU A 133 0.93 -5.93 11.00
C LEU A 133 2.16 -5.24 10.39
N THR A 134 2.08 -3.95 10.07
CA THR A 134 3.24 -3.19 9.59
C THR A 134 4.36 -3.20 10.62
N ARG A 135 4.04 -2.96 11.90
CA ARG A 135 5.02 -3.03 12.99
C ARG A 135 5.65 -4.42 13.10
N ARG A 136 4.84 -5.49 13.09
CA ARG A 136 5.31 -6.88 13.16
C ARG A 136 6.21 -7.23 11.97
N LEU A 137 5.80 -6.89 10.76
CA LEU A 137 6.57 -7.13 9.54
C LEU A 137 7.93 -6.43 9.56
N ILE A 138 7.96 -5.20 10.04
CA ILE A 138 9.19 -4.41 10.12
C ILE A 138 10.06 -4.90 11.28
N ALA A 139 9.49 -5.22 12.45
CA ALA A 139 10.23 -5.73 13.60
C ALA A 139 10.98 -7.03 13.28
N VAL A 140 10.32 -7.98 12.60
CA VAL A 140 10.94 -9.25 12.16
C VAL A 140 12.11 -9.00 11.20
N ARG A 141 12.07 -7.93 10.41
CA ARG A 141 13.10 -7.61 9.41
C ARG A 141 14.20 -6.67 9.92
N ALA A 142 13.89 -5.72 10.77
CA ALA A 142 14.88 -4.80 11.33
C ALA A 142 16.02 -5.54 12.06
N VAL A 143 15.72 -6.75 12.58
CA VAL A 143 16.70 -7.65 13.19
C VAL A 143 17.58 -8.34 12.13
N ARG A 144 17.15 -8.44 10.87
CA ARG A 144 17.80 -9.28 9.83
C ARG A 144 18.49 -8.51 8.70
N THR A 145 18.23 -7.24 8.51
CA THR A 145 18.83 -6.47 7.42
C THR A 145 19.40 -5.16 7.92
N ARG A 146 20.63 -4.85 7.49
CA ARG A 146 21.22 -3.52 7.65
C ARG A 146 20.25 -2.47 7.06
N PRO A 147 20.18 -1.27 7.69
CA PRO A 147 19.32 -0.20 7.18
C PRO A 147 19.57 0.05 5.70
N TRP A 148 18.50 0.31 4.97
CA TRP A 148 18.57 0.82 3.61
C TRP A 148 19.42 2.10 3.64
N GLY A 149 20.60 2.04 3.01
CA GLY A 149 21.63 3.06 2.93
C GLY A 149 21.48 4.21 3.94
N SER A 150 22.49 4.52 4.67
CA SER A 150 22.59 5.50 5.76
C SER A 150 22.16 6.94 5.40
N ALA A 151 21.14 7.14 4.58
CA ALA A 151 20.51 8.42 4.38
C ALA A 151 19.67 8.72 5.63
N ALA A 152 20.18 9.61 6.46
CA ALA A 152 19.39 10.21 7.53
C ALA A 152 18.07 10.71 6.92
N LEU A 153 16.96 10.50 7.66
CA LEU A 153 15.68 11.11 7.24
C LEU A 153 15.91 12.61 7.01
N PRO A 154 15.24 13.17 6.00
CA PRO A 154 15.23 14.62 5.84
C PRO A 154 14.74 15.28 7.14
N GLU A 155 15.18 16.48 7.40
CA GLU A 155 14.88 17.21 8.64
C GLU A 155 13.36 17.44 8.78
N LEU A 156 12.75 16.69 9.68
CA LEU A 156 11.34 16.85 10.04
C LEU A 156 11.25 17.89 11.16
N THR A 157 10.27 18.78 11.06
CA THR A 157 9.93 19.63 12.22
C THR A 157 9.43 18.77 13.38
N ALA A 158 9.49 19.27 14.61
CA ALA A 158 9.00 18.55 15.78
C ALA A 158 7.56 18.05 15.59
N ARG A 159 6.70 18.86 14.96
CA ARG A 159 5.31 18.51 14.71
C ARG A 159 5.13 17.43 13.65
N GLU A 160 5.90 17.48 12.58
CA GLU A 160 5.92 16.42 11.56
C GLU A 160 6.43 15.09 12.14
N ALA A 161 7.45 15.15 12.98
CA ALA A 161 7.97 14.00 13.71
C ALA A 161 6.91 13.37 14.64
N ASP A 162 6.14 14.20 15.37
CA ASP A 162 5.05 13.73 16.21
C ASP A 162 3.94 13.07 15.37
N VAL A 163 3.56 13.70 14.27
CA VAL A 163 2.57 13.13 13.34
C VAL A 163 3.06 11.81 12.77
N LEU A 164 4.32 11.69 12.34
CA LEU A 164 4.89 10.44 11.81
C LEU A 164 4.88 9.32 12.86
N ARG A 165 5.18 9.61 14.15
CA ARG A 165 5.07 8.63 15.23
C ARG A 165 3.63 8.14 15.41
N GLN A 166 2.64 9.04 15.33
CA GLN A 166 1.23 8.66 15.44
C GLN A 166 0.76 7.88 14.20
N LEU A 167 1.24 8.23 13.01
CA LEU A 167 1.01 7.44 11.80
C LEU A 167 1.51 6.00 11.97
N ALA A 168 2.71 5.83 12.48
CA ALA A 168 3.30 4.52 12.72
C ALA A 168 2.61 3.72 13.83
N SER A 169 1.95 4.43 14.77
CA SER A 169 1.08 3.81 15.77
C SER A 169 -0.29 3.43 15.20
N GLY A 170 -0.57 3.77 13.94
CA GLY A 170 -1.77 3.39 13.22
C GLY A 170 -2.97 4.28 13.39
N LEU A 171 -2.81 5.39 14.04
CA LEU A 171 -3.92 6.29 14.28
C LEU A 171 -4.38 6.96 12.97
N SER A 172 -5.67 7.01 12.74
CA SER A 172 -6.28 7.81 11.67
C SER A 172 -6.02 9.31 11.88
N ASN A 173 -6.19 10.10 10.84
CA ASN A 173 -6.04 11.56 10.95
C ASN A 173 -6.96 12.18 12.01
N ASN A 174 -8.15 11.61 12.25
CA ASN A 174 -9.07 12.07 13.29
C ASN A 174 -8.54 11.77 14.68
N GLU A 175 -8.00 10.57 14.91
CA GLU A 175 -7.39 10.16 16.18
C GLU A 175 -6.11 10.94 16.45
N ILE A 176 -5.28 11.20 15.43
CA ILE A 176 -4.09 12.03 15.52
C ILE A 176 -4.50 13.47 15.91
N ALA A 177 -5.52 14.02 15.28
CA ALA A 177 -6.06 15.33 15.57
C ALA A 177 -6.47 15.46 17.05
N ALA A 178 -7.24 14.48 17.54
CA ALA A 178 -7.65 14.42 18.94
C ALA A 178 -6.46 14.27 19.90
N ARG A 179 -5.47 13.44 19.54
CA ARG A 179 -4.31 13.16 20.41
C ARG A 179 -3.30 14.31 20.49
N LEU A 180 -3.16 15.07 19.41
CA LEU A 180 -2.22 16.18 19.31
C LEU A 180 -2.86 17.56 19.53
N ASP A 181 -4.16 17.61 19.84
CA ASP A 181 -4.96 18.84 19.97
C ASP A 181 -4.86 19.73 18.71
N LEU A 182 -5.15 19.14 17.56
CA LEU A 182 -5.12 19.79 16.25
C LEU A 182 -6.45 19.64 15.51
N SER A 183 -6.66 20.47 14.48
CA SER A 183 -7.72 20.22 13.52
C SER A 183 -7.34 19.06 12.59
N ARG A 184 -8.35 18.36 12.02
CA ARG A 184 -8.15 17.31 11.02
C ARG A 184 -7.41 17.84 9.80
N GLU A 185 -7.71 19.05 9.36
CA GLU A 185 -7.08 19.72 8.22
C GLU A 185 -5.60 20.00 8.50
N THR A 186 -5.26 20.43 9.71
CA THR A 186 -3.87 20.62 10.13
C THR A 186 -3.10 19.30 10.11
N VAL A 187 -3.69 18.23 10.63
CA VAL A 187 -3.07 16.89 10.56
C VAL A 187 -2.88 16.46 9.09
N LYS A 188 -3.89 16.64 8.23
CA LYS A 188 -3.78 16.34 6.81
C LYS A 188 -2.62 17.09 6.15
N SER A 189 -2.43 18.37 6.46
CA SER A 189 -1.31 19.17 5.97
C SER A 189 0.04 18.64 6.45
N HIS A 190 0.16 18.30 7.73
CA HIS A 190 1.40 17.70 8.26
C HIS A 190 1.70 16.33 7.64
N VAL A 191 0.68 15.48 7.46
CA VAL A 191 0.84 14.20 6.75
C VAL A 191 1.36 14.44 5.35
N SER A 192 0.76 15.34 4.57
CA SER A 192 1.24 15.67 3.22
C SER A 192 2.68 16.16 3.23
N SER A 193 3.07 17.04 4.17
CA SER A 193 4.44 17.52 4.31
C SER A 193 5.41 16.37 4.63
N VAL A 194 5.03 15.46 5.51
CA VAL A 194 5.83 14.26 5.84
C VAL A 194 6.03 13.39 4.62
N LEU A 195 4.96 13.09 3.86
CA LEU A 195 5.05 12.28 2.65
C LEU A 195 6.00 12.91 1.63
N ILE A 196 5.87 14.21 1.36
CA ILE A 196 6.75 14.94 0.42
C ILE A 196 8.21 14.88 0.88
N LYS A 197 8.49 15.16 2.15
CA LYS A 197 9.85 15.15 2.70
C LYS A 197 10.49 13.78 2.64
N LEU A 198 9.72 12.73 2.92
CA LEU A 198 10.21 11.34 2.88
C LEU A 198 10.26 10.76 1.46
N GLY A 199 9.73 11.46 0.45
CA GLY A 199 9.54 10.90 -0.89
C GLY A 199 8.59 9.70 -0.89
N ALA A 200 7.69 9.66 0.09
CA ALA A 200 6.74 8.57 0.28
C ALA A 200 5.45 8.85 -0.49
N ARG A 201 4.99 7.89 -1.30
CA ARG A 201 3.76 8.03 -2.09
C ARG A 201 2.48 7.93 -1.26
N ASP A 202 2.56 7.28 -0.12
CA ASP A 202 1.45 7.10 0.80
C ASP A 202 1.93 6.87 2.24
N ARG A 203 0.96 6.75 3.15
CA ARG A 203 1.19 6.55 4.57
C ARG A 203 2.01 5.30 4.88
N THR A 204 1.79 4.19 4.16
CA THR A 204 2.53 2.94 4.36
C THR A 204 4.01 3.14 4.08
N GLN A 205 4.31 3.78 2.96
CA GLN A 205 5.69 4.06 2.56
C GLN A 205 6.39 4.99 3.57
N ALA A 206 5.68 5.99 4.11
CA ALA A 206 6.23 6.86 5.15
C ALA A 206 6.56 6.09 6.44
N VAL A 207 5.72 5.15 6.85
CA VAL A 207 5.94 4.32 8.04
C VAL A 207 7.11 3.36 7.80
N ILE A 208 7.21 2.73 6.64
CA ILE A 208 8.35 1.86 6.27
C ILE A 208 9.66 2.67 6.32
N ALA A 209 9.69 3.84 5.68
CA ALA A 209 10.87 4.70 5.67
C ALA A 209 11.29 5.13 7.09
N ALA A 210 10.33 5.43 7.97
CA ALA A 210 10.60 5.80 9.36
C ALA A 210 11.28 4.68 10.17
N TYR A 211 10.88 3.43 9.95
CA TYR A 211 11.52 2.29 10.60
C TYR A 211 12.87 1.94 9.95
N GLU A 212 12.95 1.90 8.63
CA GLU A 212 14.19 1.56 7.91
C GLU A 212 15.31 2.57 8.14
N SER A 213 14.96 3.84 8.37
CA SER A 213 15.94 4.90 8.73
C SER A 213 16.37 4.87 10.19
N GLY A 214 15.74 4.06 11.04
CA GLY A 214 15.96 4.05 12.49
C GLY A 214 15.35 5.23 13.24
N PHE A 215 14.49 6.03 12.58
CA PHE A 215 13.72 7.08 13.26
C PHE A 215 12.73 6.50 14.27
N LEU A 216 12.21 5.32 13.95
CA LEU A 216 11.38 4.51 14.85
C LEU A 216 12.08 3.21 15.16
N GLU A 217 12.11 2.84 16.43
CA GLU A 217 12.55 1.51 16.84
C GLU A 217 11.35 0.57 16.95
N PRO A 218 11.47 -0.69 16.48
CA PRO A 218 10.46 -1.70 16.72
C PRO A 218 10.29 -1.90 18.24
N ALA A 219 9.05 -1.94 18.72
CA ALA A 219 8.81 -2.28 20.12
C ALA A 219 9.36 -3.71 20.38
N PRO A 220 10.05 -3.96 21.50
CA PRO A 220 10.45 -5.32 21.86
C PRO A 220 9.19 -6.20 21.93
N GLU A 221 9.29 -7.42 21.38
CA GLU A 221 8.23 -8.42 21.50
C GLU A 221 7.94 -8.67 22.99
N PRO A 222 6.64 -8.79 23.37
CA PRO A 222 6.26 -9.13 24.74
C PRO A 222 6.65 -10.54 25.14
#